data_c9699eaa0e127d8909c333eb73dc4a6d
#
_entry.id   c9699eaa0e127d8909c333eb73dc4a6d
#
_cell.length_a   1.000
_cell.length_b   1.000
_cell.length_c   1.000
_cell.angle_alpha   90.00
_cell.angle_beta   90.00
_cell.angle_gamma   90.00
#
_symmetry.space_group_name_H-M   'P 1'
#
loop_
_entity.id
_entity.type
_entity.pdbx_description
1 polymer ?
#
loop_
_entity_poly.entity_id
_entity_poly.type
_entity_poly.pdbx_seq_one_letter_code
_entity_poly.pdbx_strand_id
1 'polypeptide(L)'
;MAARGELPDVIPYVPRIDLWYNANSISGSLPERHRGRTQDEISRAEGWALHKVVPEYLKVRKPEDSLHRAMGIFSLKETPFQYRFSSDIEIQVERKGDATHVEYHTPIGMVSTTTLFTEEMRRAGVSITWVEEHVIKRPEDYRIVGYIFENLELIPDVDDYAKWKNEIGDDGVAVAMGVMAASPMHHILKYFMDPTTFYYHYNDYPKQMRGLARKLENYFDQVLEITLNSPAELVLWGGNFDDMITYPSFFEKEIMPWIRKAADTLETTGKMVICHCDGENLGLMDLIKESGMHVAEAVTPHPMTKVKIETYYQMWSEKLTIFGGIPEMLLLEETATDEDLDAYLDYLFKVIAPGRRLILGIADTTPPKAIFERLVRIGERVEKEARLPLEAGALRPLSNSQLTATRSTHRIVRDKVFGVIQDDILKGNHTGVKGHVQEALDKGLVAQDILQWGMISVMEMIGEKFKTGDVFIPEVLLSARAMNEALPVLEPHLTEGRKEVTGRILMGTVHGDMHDIGKNMVITMLRGVGFEIRDMGINLPTKKIVEQVSEYKPDLLGLSALLTTTMSEMPKVIESLEARGLRNTVKIMVGGAPVNGRFADEIGADGYAPDAGEAVDLAKKLMEDR
;
A
#
# COMPACT_ATOMS: atom_id res chain seq x y z
N MET A 1 -28.37 5.63 -5.17
CA MET A 1 -29.11 4.90 -4.11
C MET A 1 -28.13 4.33 -3.08
N ALA A 2 -27.43 3.23 -3.32
CA ALA A 2 -26.56 2.57 -2.32
C ALA A 2 -25.53 3.52 -1.68
N ALA A 3 -24.84 4.35 -2.46
CA ALA A 3 -23.90 5.35 -1.96
C ALA A 3 -24.52 6.38 -1.01
N ARG A 4 -25.81 6.68 -1.16
CA ARG A 4 -26.58 7.56 -0.26
C ARG A 4 -27.22 6.83 0.92
N GLY A 5 -27.02 5.50 1.03
CA GLY A 5 -27.65 4.68 2.05
C GLY A 5 -29.11 4.32 1.78
N GLU A 6 -29.60 4.65 0.60
CA GLU A 6 -30.92 4.21 0.11
C GLU A 6 -30.85 2.73 -0.28
N LEU A 7 -31.94 1.97 -0.07
CA LEU A 7 -31.97 0.55 -0.38
C LEU A 7 -32.32 0.34 -1.87
N PRO A 8 -31.42 -0.17 -2.70
CA PRO A 8 -31.78 -0.66 -4.04
C PRO A 8 -32.53 -2.01 -3.96
N ASP A 9 -33.09 -2.49 -5.06
CA ASP A 9 -33.79 -3.79 -5.11
C ASP A 9 -32.81 -4.96 -4.96
N VAL A 10 -31.58 -4.80 -5.45
CA VAL A 10 -30.46 -5.76 -5.38
C VAL A 10 -29.20 -5.01 -4.99
N ILE A 11 -28.30 -5.65 -4.25
CA ILE A 11 -26.98 -5.07 -3.97
C ILE A 11 -26.26 -4.86 -5.31
N PRO A 12 -25.77 -3.63 -5.62
CA PRO A 12 -25.03 -3.42 -6.86
C PRO A 12 -23.74 -4.25 -6.88
N TYR A 13 -23.48 -4.92 -8.00
CA TYR A 13 -22.19 -5.56 -8.26
C TYR A 13 -21.40 -4.77 -9.29
N VAL A 14 -20.23 -4.33 -8.90
CA VAL A 14 -19.39 -3.39 -9.65
C VAL A 14 -17.95 -3.91 -9.64
N PRO A 15 -17.60 -4.91 -10.45
CA PRO A 15 -16.22 -5.38 -10.54
C PRO A 15 -15.35 -4.33 -11.23
N ARG A 16 -14.18 -4.09 -10.68
CA ARG A 16 -13.15 -3.26 -11.31
C ARG A 16 -12.30 -4.15 -12.22
N ILE A 17 -12.54 -4.10 -13.53
CA ILE A 17 -11.90 -4.96 -14.52
C ILE A 17 -10.85 -4.27 -15.39
N ASP A 18 -10.47 -3.03 -15.10
CA ASP A 18 -9.55 -2.24 -15.92
C ASP A 18 -8.18 -2.92 -16.09
N LEU A 19 -7.55 -3.38 -15.00
CA LEU A 19 -6.28 -4.08 -15.05
C LEU A 19 -6.38 -5.40 -15.84
N TRP A 20 -7.40 -6.20 -15.54
CA TRP A 20 -7.70 -7.44 -16.26
C TRP A 20 -7.95 -7.19 -17.75
N TYR A 21 -8.77 -6.21 -18.07
CA TYR A 21 -9.13 -5.86 -19.44
C TYR A 21 -7.91 -5.42 -20.25
N ASN A 22 -7.09 -4.52 -19.69
CA ASN A 22 -5.89 -4.02 -20.35
C ASN A 22 -4.91 -5.16 -20.68
N ALA A 23 -4.59 -6.00 -19.70
CA ALA A 23 -3.69 -7.12 -19.88
C ALA A 23 -4.20 -8.14 -20.92
N ASN A 24 -5.49 -8.52 -20.84
CA ASN A 24 -6.09 -9.51 -21.73
C ASN A 24 -6.37 -8.96 -23.14
N SER A 25 -6.63 -7.66 -23.28
CA SER A 25 -6.68 -6.99 -24.58
C SER A 25 -5.32 -7.00 -25.28
N ILE A 26 -4.24 -6.68 -24.56
CA ILE A 26 -2.88 -6.63 -25.10
C ILE A 26 -2.41 -8.04 -25.49
N SER A 27 -2.65 -9.04 -24.65
CA SER A 27 -2.27 -10.43 -24.92
C SER A 27 -3.17 -11.15 -25.92
N GLY A 28 -4.35 -10.58 -26.23
CA GLY A 28 -5.34 -11.21 -27.10
C GLY A 28 -6.11 -12.37 -26.43
N SER A 29 -6.10 -12.45 -25.10
CA SER A 29 -6.73 -13.53 -24.29
C SER A 29 -8.14 -13.20 -23.79
N LEU A 30 -8.75 -12.11 -24.25
CA LEU A 30 -10.14 -11.83 -23.93
C LEU A 30 -11.06 -13.02 -24.33
N PRO A 31 -12.08 -13.37 -23.52
CA PRO A 31 -13.05 -14.39 -23.87
C PRO A 31 -13.64 -14.16 -25.27
N GLU A 32 -13.89 -15.22 -26.02
CA GLU A 32 -14.31 -15.14 -27.43
C GLU A 32 -15.55 -14.25 -27.61
N ARG A 33 -16.53 -14.37 -26.69
CA ARG A 33 -17.76 -13.56 -26.68
C ARG A 33 -17.52 -12.05 -26.45
N HIS A 34 -16.30 -11.66 -26.03
CA HIS A 34 -15.94 -10.27 -25.72
C HIS A 34 -14.82 -9.70 -26.60
N ARG A 35 -14.33 -10.46 -27.59
CA ARG A 35 -13.31 -9.98 -28.52
C ARG A 35 -13.77 -8.72 -29.23
N GLY A 36 -12.92 -7.69 -29.19
CA GLY A 36 -13.19 -6.39 -29.82
C GLY A 36 -14.14 -5.47 -29.07
N ARG A 37 -14.65 -5.87 -27.90
CA ARG A 37 -15.46 -5.01 -27.04
C ARG A 37 -14.55 -4.15 -26.14
N THR A 38 -15.04 -2.97 -25.81
CA THR A 38 -14.46 -2.14 -24.76
C THR A 38 -14.80 -2.70 -23.37
N GLN A 39 -14.09 -2.26 -22.36
CA GLN A 39 -14.37 -2.59 -20.96
C GLN A 39 -15.82 -2.31 -20.56
N ASP A 40 -16.35 -1.14 -20.94
CA ASP A 40 -17.73 -0.72 -20.64
C ASP A 40 -18.77 -1.62 -21.34
N GLU A 41 -18.50 -2.01 -22.60
CA GLU A 41 -19.37 -2.93 -23.35
C GLU A 41 -19.36 -4.34 -22.75
N ILE A 42 -18.23 -4.78 -22.18
CA ILE A 42 -18.16 -6.06 -21.45
C ILE A 42 -19.02 -5.98 -20.19
N SER A 43 -18.82 -4.94 -19.36
CA SER A 43 -19.59 -4.76 -18.13
C SER A 43 -21.10 -4.72 -18.40
N ARG A 44 -21.53 -3.97 -19.41
CA ARG A 44 -22.96 -3.92 -19.82
C ARG A 44 -23.47 -5.27 -20.31
N ALA A 45 -22.68 -6.01 -21.08
CA ALA A 45 -23.08 -7.30 -21.61
C ALA A 45 -23.25 -8.37 -20.54
N GLU A 46 -22.47 -8.27 -19.45
CA GLU A 46 -22.56 -9.17 -18.28
C GLU A 46 -23.52 -8.65 -17.20
N GLY A 47 -24.20 -7.51 -17.43
CA GLY A 47 -25.15 -6.93 -16.47
C GLY A 47 -24.49 -6.30 -15.23
N TRP A 48 -23.19 -6.00 -15.30
CA TRP A 48 -22.47 -5.34 -14.21
C TRP A 48 -22.59 -3.83 -14.30
N ALA A 49 -22.64 -3.17 -13.15
CA ALA A 49 -22.56 -1.71 -13.12
C ALA A 49 -21.11 -1.25 -13.41
N LEU A 50 -20.99 -0.03 -13.96
CA LEU A 50 -19.70 0.51 -14.37
C LEU A 50 -18.92 1.04 -13.17
N HIS A 51 -17.67 0.57 -13.00
CA HIS A 51 -16.73 1.11 -12.06
C HIS A 51 -16.04 2.34 -12.66
N LYS A 52 -16.38 3.51 -12.15
CA LYS A 52 -15.83 4.79 -12.60
C LYS A 52 -15.38 5.64 -11.39
N VAL A 53 -14.63 5.01 -10.51
CA VAL A 53 -14.20 5.58 -9.23
C VAL A 53 -12.72 5.95 -9.26
N VAL A 54 -11.85 4.98 -9.53
CA VAL A 54 -10.41 5.22 -9.64
C VAL A 54 -10.06 5.54 -11.09
N PRO A 55 -9.28 6.61 -11.34
CA PRO A 55 -8.98 7.05 -12.69
C PRO A 55 -8.16 6.02 -13.47
N GLU A 56 -8.43 5.93 -14.75
CA GLU A 56 -7.58 5.21 -15.68
C GLU A 56 -6.43 6.12 -16.13
N TYR A 57 -5.25 5.87 -15.61
CA TYR A 57 -4.10 6.76 -15.83
C TYR A 57 -3.59 6.80 -17.28
N LEU A 58 -4.08 5.92 -18.16
CA LEU A 58 -3.81 5.98 -19.60
C LEU A 58 -4.67 7.02 -20.32
N LYS A 59 -5.82 7.43 -19.75
CA LYS A 59 -6.74 8.41 -20.34
C LYS A 59 -6.34 9.85 -20.04
N VAL A 60 -5.11 10.21 -20.39
CA VAL A 60 -4.64 11.62 -20.32
C VAL A 60 -5.33 12.50 -21.35
N ARG A 61 -5.49 13.79 -21.05
CA ARG A 61 -5.99 14.80 -22.00
C ARG A 61 -4.91 15.16 -23.02
N LYS A 62 -3.67 15.32 -22.56
CA LYS A 62 -2.49 15.63 -23.36
C LYS A 62 -1.34 14.72 -22.94
N PRO A 63 -0.40 14.37 -23.85
CA PRO A 63 0.75 13.54 -23.51
C PRO A 63 1.58 14.07 -22.32
N GLU A 64 1.65 15.39 -22.18
CA GLU A 64 2.39 16.08 -21.11
C GLU A 64 1.77 15.83 -19.73
N ASP A 65 0.49 15.54 -19.65
CA ASP A 65 -0.22 15.32 -18.38
C ASP A 65 0.30 14.09 -17.61
N SER A 66 1.04 13.20 -18.26
CA SER A 66 1.70 12.08 -17.61
C SER A 66 3.02 12.44 -16.90
N LEU A 67 3.63 13.59 -17.23
CA LEU A 67 4.96 13.97 -16.75
C LEU A 67 4.99 14.30 -15.26
N HIS A 68 3.90 14.85 -14.75
CA HIS A 68 3.86 15.41 -13.39
C HIS A 68 3.26 14.45 -12.35
N ARG A 69 3.03 13.19 -12.71
CA ARG A 69 2.47 12.17 -11.81
C ARG A 69 3.33 11.90 -10.59
N ALA A 70 4.66 11.94 -10.75
CA ALA A 70 5.58 11.84 -9.63
C ALA A 70 5.50 13.03 -8.65
N MET A 71 4.86 14.12 -9.08
CA MET A 71 4.52 15.27 -8.22
C MET A 71 3.10 15.17 -7.66
N GLY A 72 2.34 14.11 -7.95
CA GLY A 72 0.95 13.98 -7.55
C GLY A 72 0.01 14.96 -8.26
N ILE A 73 0.40 15.50 -9.41
CA ILE A 73 -0.41 16.40 -10.23
C ILE A 73 -0.97 15.59 -11.40
N PHE A 74 -2.29 15.55 -11.51
CA PHE A 74 -3.00 14.77 -12.50
C PHE A 74 -3.93 15.67 -13.33
N SER A 75 -4.00 15.42 -14.64
CA SER A 75 -4.98 15.99 -15.55
C SER A 75 -5.50 14.87 -16.44
N LEU A 76 -6.50 14.16 -15.94
CA LEU A 76 -7.14 13.05 -16.62
C LEU A 76 -8.54 13.47 -17.05
N LYS A 77 -9.21 12.67 -17.86
CA LYS A 77 -10.59 12.97 -18.31
C LYS A 77 -11.59 13.06 -17.14
N GLU A 78 -11.31 12.34 -16.08
CA GLU A 78 -12.13 12.31 -14.86
C GLU A 78 -11.86 13.49 -13.91
N THR A 79 -10.79 14.28 -14.14
CA THR A 79 -10.54 15.51 -13.36
C THR A 79 -11.36 16.67 -13.93
N PRO A 80 -12.07 17.42 -13.08
CA PRO A 80 -12.85 18.57 -13.55
C PRO A 80 -12.01 19.85 -13.72
N PHE A 81 -10.70 19.73 -13.86
CA PHE A 81 -9.75 20.83 -14.01
C PHE A 81 -8.53 20.45 -14.86
N GLN A 82 -7.88 21.47 -15.39
CA GLN A 82 -6.52 21.42 -15.92
C GLN A 82 -5.58 22.18 -14.96
N TYR A 83 -4.28 22.07 -15.19
CA TYR A 83 -3.28 22.83 -14.43
C TYR A 83 -2.42 23.69 -15.35
N ARG A 84 -1.84 24.74 -14.79
CA ARG A 84 -0.86 25.60 -15.43
C ARG A 84 0.21 26.02 -14.45
N PHE A 85 1.46 25.80 -14.82
CA PHE A 85 2.60 26.37 -14.10
C PHE A 85 2.81 27.84 -14.48
N SER A 86 3.30 28.63 -13.56
CA SER A 86 3.77 29.99 -13.84
C SER A 86 4.88 29.98 -14.90
N SER A 87 4.97 31.05 -15.69
CA SER A 87 5.91 31.17 -16.83
C SER A 87 7.38 31.19 -16.45
N ASP A 88 7.71 31.32 -15.18
CA ASP A 88 9.07 31.28 -14.65
C ASP A 88 9.47 29.87 -14.13
N ILE A 89 8.60 28.88 -14.31
CA ILE A 89 8.90 27.46 -14.10
C ILE A 89 9.10 26.82 -15.46
N GLU A 90 10.37 26.54 -15.77
CA GLU A 90 10.73 25.81 -17.01
C GLU A 90 10.82 24.32 -16.74
N ILE A 91 10.20 23.51 -17.62
CA ILE A 91 10.16 22.06 -17.50
C ILE A 91 10.96 21.44 -18.61
N GLN A 92 11.99 20.66 -18.25
CA GLN A 92 12.82 19.92 -19.20
C GLN A 92 12.56 18.43 -19.03
N VAL A 93 12.49 17.71 -20.16
CA VAL A 93 12.13 16.29 -20.19
C VAL A 93 13.16 15.53 -21.00
N GLU A 94 13.74 14.49 -20.40
CA GLU A 94 14.60 13.52 -21.07
C GLU A 94 13.96 12.13 -21.00
N ARG A 95 13.90 11.42 -22.13
CA ARG A 95 13.42 10.04 -22.20
C ARG A 95 14.55 9.12 -22.63
N LYS A 96 14.82 8.08 -21.82
CA LYS A 96 15.84 7.06 -22.09
C LYS A 96 15.24 5.67 -21.87
N GLY A 97 14.94 4.96 -22.98
CA GLY A 97 14.26 3.68 -22.89
C GLY A 97 12.90 3.81 -22.22
N ASP A 98 12.68 3.07 -21.13
CA ASP A 98 11.44 3.10 -20.34
C ASP A 98 11.43 4.20 -19.28
N ALA A 99 12.53 4.90 -19.07
CA ALA A 99 12.65 5.97 -18.08
C ALA A 99 12.29 7.33 -18.68
N THR A 100 11.54 8.13 -17.89
CA THR A 100 11.26 9.54 -18.17
C THR A 100 11.78 10.38 -17.01
N HIS A 101 12.80 11.20 -17.27
CA HIS A 101 13.36 12.16 -16.35
C HIS A 101 12.77 13.54 -16.61
N VAL A 102 12.30 14.22 -15.54
CA VAL A 102 11.68 15.54 -15.61
C VAL A 102 12.38 16.48 -14.63
N GLU A 103 12.90 17.58 -15.15
CA GLU A 103 13.49 18.66 -14.36
C GLU A 103 12.54 19.86 -14.29
N TYR A 104 12.43 20.45 -13.10
CA TYR A 104 11.64 21.65 -12.80
C TYR A 104 12.60 22.76 -12.42
N HIS A 105 12.90 23.66 -13.34
CA HIS A 105 13.77 24.82 -13.15
C HIS A 105 12.93 26.00 -12.65
N THR A 106 13.27 26.53 -11.52
CA THR A 106 12.60 27.69 -10.89
C THR A 106 13.61 28.81 -10.62
N PRO A 107 13.19 30.06 -10.37
CA PRO A 107 14.12 31.15 -10.00
C PRO A 107 14.95 30.90 -8.73
N ILE A 108 14.55 29.93 -7.90
CA ILE A 108 15.20 29.64 -6.61
C ILE A 108 15.92 28.30 -6.57
N GLY A 109 16.00 27.60 -7.70
CA GLY A 109 16.67 26.31 -7.84
C GLY A 109 15.93 25.30 -8.71
N MET A 110 16.47 24.10 -8.79
CA MET A 110 15.95 23.00 -9.63
C MET A 110 15.72 21.75 -8.79
N VAL A 111 14.66 21.03 -9.11
CA VAL A 111 14.37 19.66 -8.63
C VAL A 111 14.02 18.77 -9.80
N SER A 112 14.15 17.46 -9.62
CA SER A 112 13.84 16.50 -10.68
C SER A 112 13.13 15.25 -10.15
N THR A 113 12.45 14.55 -11.05
CA THR A 113 11.85 13.23 -10.83
C THR A 113 12.22 12.29 -11.95
N THR A 114 12.26 10.99 -11.65
CA THR A 114 12.39 9.94 -12.68
C THR A 114 11.28 8.93 -12.50
N THR A 115 10.58 8.62 -13.60
CA THR A 115 9.54 7.58 -13.63
C THR A 115 9.90 6.51 -14.65
N LEU A 116 9.47 5.26 -14.35
CA LEU A 116 9.61 4.10 -15.21
C LEU A 116 8.23 3.62 -15.69
N PHE A 117 8.15 3.22 -16.96
CA PHE A 117 6.98 2.54 -17.52
C PHE A 117 7.44 1.48 -18.52
N THR A 118 7.72 0.28 -18.01
CA THR A 118 8.32 -0.81 -18.76
C THR A 118 7.33 -1.54 -19.68
N GLU A 119 7.85 -2.28 -20.64
CA GLU A 119 7.03 -3.14 -21.50
C GLU A 119 6.29 -4.22 -20.68
N GLU A 120 6.89 -4.70 -19.59
CA GLU A 120 6.27 -5.66 -18.68
C GLU A 120 5.08 -5.05 -17.96
N MET A 121 5.21 -3.82 -17.45
CA MET A 121 4.09 -3.07 -16.84
C MET A 121 2.93 -2.91 -17.83
N ARG A 122 3.24 -2.58 -19.11
CA ARG A 122 2.21 -2.49 -20.16
C ARG A 122 1.50 -3.82 -20.37
N ARG A 123 2.27 -4.93 -20.50
CA ARG A 123 1.71 -6.28 -20.68
C ARG A 123 0.90 -6.76 -19.49
N ALA A 124 1.28 -6.34 -18.30
CA ALA A 124 0.51 -6.61 -17.09
C ALA A 124 -0.75 -5.73 -16.96
N GLY A 125 -1.01 -4.83 -17.92
CA GLY A 125 -2.19 -3.96 -17.91
C GLY A 125 -2.08 -2.74 -17.00
N VAL A 126 -0.90 -2.52 -16.37
CA VAL A 126 -0.67 -1.38 -15.48
C VAL A 126 -0.83 -0.06 -16.23
N SER A 127 -1.51 0.90 -15.63
CA SER A 127 -1.79 2.21 -16.22
C SER A 127 -0.99 3.36 -15.59
N ILE A 128 -0.37 3.12 -14.43
CA ILE A 128 0.41 4.11 -13.69
C ILE A 128 1.92 3.85 -13.84
N THR A 129 2.72 4.92 -13.90
CA THR A 129 4.19 4.84 -13.90
C THR A 129 4.72 4.58 -12.49
N TRP A 130 5.84 3.86 -12.40
CA TRP A 130 6.60 3.73 -11.18
C TRP A 130 7.50 4.97 -10.97
N VAL A 131 7.56 5.50 -9.74
CA VAL A 131 8.49 6.59 -9.39
C VAL A 131 9.80 5.97 -8.93
N GLU A 132 10.85 6.11 -9.75
CA GLU A 132 12.19 5.62 -9.44
C GLU A 132 12.97 6.64 -8.60
N GLU A 133 12.77 7.93 -8.90
CA GLU A 133 13.43 9.02 -8.21
C GLU A 133 12.39 10.08 -7.82
N HIS A 134 12.21 10.24 -6.52
CA HIS A 134 11.30 11.22 -5.96
C HIS A 134 11.86 12.63 -6.02
N VAL A 135 10.97 13.64 -5.93
CA VAL A 135 11.32 15.04 -6.12
C VAL A 135 12.13 15.63 -4.94
N ILE A 136 11.95 15.14 -3.71
CA ILE A 136 12.68 15.58 -2.53
C ILE A 136 13.77 14.56 -2.21
N LYS A 137 15.02 14.98 -2.31
CA LYS A 137 16.24 14.19 -2.02
C LYS A 137 17.01 14.73 -0.82
N ARG A 138 16.80 16.00 -0.51
CA ARG A 138 17.51 16.75 0.55
C ARG A 138 16.63 17.89 1.08
N PRO A 139 16.92 18.43 2.28
CA PRO A 139 16.07 19.47 2.89
C PRO A 139 15.94 20.78 2.09
N GLU A 140 16.92 21.10 1.25
CA GLU A 140 16.89 22.30 0.39
C GLU A 140 15.76 22.24 -0.65
N ASP A 141 15.39 21.03 -1.09
CA ASP A 141 14.37 20.79 -2.12
C ASP A 141 12.97 21.21 -1.66
N TYR A 142 12.71 21.26 -0.32
CA TYR A 142 11.44 21.74 0.23
C TYR A 142 11.03 23.12 -0.27
N ARG A 143 12.00 24.03 -0.36
CA ARG A 143 11.73 25.39 -0.80
C ARG A 143 11.32 25.43 -2.27
N ILE A 144 12.00 24.63 -3.09
CA ILE A 144 11.80 24.60 -4.54
C ILE A 144 10.47 23.94 -4.87
N VAL A 145 10.17 22.78 -4.26
CA VAL A 145 8.87 22.11 -4.42
C VAL A 145 7.73 23.01 -3.93
N GLY A 146 7.91 23.65 -2.77
CA GLY A 146 6.94 24.60 -2.26
C GLY A 146 6.70 25.79 -3.21
N TYR A 147 7.75 26.31 -3.87
CA TYR A 147 7.61 27.35 -4.89
C TYR A 147 6.78 26.87 -6.09
N ILE A 148 7.00 25.62 -6.54
CA ILE A 148 6.24 25.06 -7.65
C ILE A 148 4.73 25.02 -7.31
N PHE A 149 4.36 24.55 -6.12
CA PHE A 149 2.95 24.45 -5.70
C PHE A 149 2.30 25.80 -5.39
N GLU A 150 3.06 26.80 -4.90
CA GLU A 150 2.55 28.17 -4.74
C GLU A 150 2.28 28.86 -6.09
N ASN A 151 2.96 28.42 -7.15
CA ASN A 151 2.85 28.97 -8.51
C ASN A 151 2.15 28.00 -9.50
N LEU A 152 1.37 27.06 -8.97
CA LEU A 152 0.50 26.14 -9.70
C LEU A 152 -0.93 26.66 -9.65
N GLU A 153 -1.49 26.94 -10.81
CA GLU A 153 -2.89 27.35 -10.98
C GLU A 153 -3.71 26.20 -11.53
N LEU A 154 -4.88 25.96 -10.93
CA LEU A 154 -5.88 25.04 -11.47
C LEU A 154 -6.95 25.82 -12.23
N ILE A 155 -7.26 25.35 -13.43
CA ILE A 155 -8.22 25.97 -14.34
C ILE A 155 -9.42 25.03 -14.44
N PRO A 156 -10.64 25.46 -14.03
CA PRO A 156 -11.85 24.65 -14.18
C PRO A 156 -12.03 24.18 -15.63
N ASP A 157 -12.26 22.87 -15.80
CA ASP A 157 -12.56 22.25 -17.10
C ASP A 157 -13.47 21.05 -16.87
N VAL A 158 -14.77 21.30 -16.91
CA VAL A 158 -15.79 20.31 -16.55
C VAL A 158 -16.43 19.62 -17.76
N ASP A 159 -16.09 20.04 -18.98
CA ASP A 159 -16.80 19.58 -20.19
C ASP A 159 -16.54 18.10 -20.46
N ASP A 160 -15.28 17.65 -20.38
CA ASP A 160 -14.93 16.25 -20.55
C ASP A 160 -15.57 15.37 -19.45
N TYR A 161 -15.57 15.83 -18.21
CA TYR A 161 -16.25 15.14 -17.11
C TYR A 161 -17.77 15.04 -17.34
N ALA A 162 -18.42 16.14 -17.74
CA ALA A 162 -19.85 16.16 -17.98
C ALA A 162 -20.26 15.23 -19.14
N LYS A 163 -19.46 15.21 -20.21
CA LYS A 163 -19.64 14.28 -21.32
C LYS A 163 -19.54 12.83 -20.85
N TRP A 164 -18.48 12.51 -20.14
CA TRP A 164 -18.22 11.18 -19.61
C TRP A 164 -19.32 10.73 -18.62
N LYS A 165 -19.80 11.63 -17.72
CA LYS A 165 -20.95 11.36 -16.86
C LYS A 165 -22.19 10.98 -17.65
N ASN A 166 -22.47 11.70 -18.76
CA ASN A 166 -23.61 11.40 -19.62
C ASN A 166 -23.46 10.06 -20.37
N GLU A 167 -22.24 9.67 -20.74
CA GLU A 167 -21.96 8.38 -21.39
C GLU A 167 -22.17 7.19 -20.43
N ILE A 168 -21.89 7.37 -19.14
CA ILE A 168 -22.15 6.37 -18.10
C ILE A 168 -23.66 6.23 -17.86
N GLY A 169 -24.38 7.36 -17.81
CA GLY A 169 -25.84 7.38 -17.58
C GLY A 169 -26.25 6.63 -16.31
N ASP A 170 -27.26 5.78 -16.43
CA ASP A 170 -27.80 4.97 -15.33
C ASP A 170 -27.04 3.65 -15.09
N ASP A 171 -26.06 3.31 -15.96
CA ASP A 171 -25.30 2.07 -15.85
C ASP A 171 -24.25 2.09 -14.72
N GLY A 172 -23.99 3.25 -14.12
CA GLY A 172 -23.01 3.41 -13.05
C GLY A 172 -23.02 4.80 -12.43
N VAL A 173 -21.94 5.13 -11.73
CA VAL A 173 -21.74 6.46 -11.14
C VAL A 173 -20.41 7.04 -11.59
N ALA A 174 -20.44 8.24 -12.18
CA ALA A 174 -19.26 9.01 -12.50
C ALA A 174 -18.71 9.65 -11.22
N VAL A 175 -17.47 9.38 -10.90
CA VAL A 175 -16.76 9.99 -9.78
C VAL A 175 -15.76 11.02 -10.30
N ALA A 176 -15.88 12.28 -9.88
CA ALA A 176 -14.87 13.27 -10.24
C ALA A 176 -13.58 12.99 -9.48
N MET A 177 -12.46 12.93 -10.18
CA MET A 177 -11.16 12.89 -9.52
C MET A 177 -10.87 14.26 -8.91
N GLY A 178 -10.79 14.30 -7.57
CA GLY A 178 -10.26 15.41 -6.82
C GLY A 178 -8.77 15.25 -6.59
N VAL A 179 -8.41 14.59 -5.49
CA VAL A 179 -7.01 14.30 -5.10
C VAL A 179 -6.85 12.84 -4.70
N MET A 180 -5.70 12.25 -5.05
CA MET A 180 -5.34 10.89 -4.63
C MET A 180 -4.65 10.84 -3.26
N ALA A 181 -4.17 11.94 -2.75
CA ALA A 181 -3.70 12.08 -1.37
C ALA A 181 -4.69 12.95 -0.60
N ALA A 182 -5.14 12.50 0.57
CA ALA A 182 -6.22 13.14 1.31
C ALA A 182 -5.86 14.48 1.95
N SER A 183 -4.56 14.79 2.09
CA SER A 183 -4.07 16.00 2.73
C SER A 183 -2.71 16.42 2.18
N PRO A 184 -2.26 17.66 2.42
CA PRO A 184 -0.91 18.10 2.07
C PRO A 184 0.20 17.20 2.63
N MET A 185 0.11 16.78 3.89
CA MET A 185 1.14 15.91 4.49
C MET A 185 1.10 14.48 3.89
N HIS A 186 -0.09 13.96 3.61
CA HIS A 186 -0.25 12.69 2.91
C HIS A 186 0.27 12.78 1.46
N HIS A 187 0.14 13.93 0.82
CA HIS A 187 0.70 14.18 -0.52
C HIS A 187 2.24 14.10 -0.53
N ILE A 188 2.88 14.67 0.49
CA ILE A 188 4.33 14.58 0.65
C ILE A 188 4.75 13.12 0.86
N LEU A 189 4.05 12.37 1.73
CA LEU A 189 4.31 10.94 1.95
C LEU A 189 4.15 10.12 0.67
N LYS A 190 3.10 10.38 -0.09
CA LYS A 190 2.71 9.54 -1.22
C LYS A 190 3.56 9.77 -2.48
N TYR A 191 4.02 11.03 -2.70
CA TYR A 191 4.63 11.41 -3.98
C TYR A 191 6.04 11.95 -3.87
N PHE A 192 6.36 12.71 -2.81
CA PHE A 192 7.58 13.53 -2.82
C PHE A 192 8.83 12.81 -2.35
N MET A 193 8.68 11.74 -1.59
CA MET A 193 9.78 10.91 -1.10
C MET A 193 9.30 9.49 -0.79
N ASP A 194 10.22 8.54 -0.71
CA ASP A 194 9.88 7.20 -0.24
C ASP A 194 9.48 7.22 1.26
N PRO A 195 8.68 6.25 1.72
CA PRO A 195 8.16 6.26 3.08
C PRO A 195 9.24 6.28 4.18
N THR A 196 10.37 5.61 3.96
CA THR A 196 11.47 5.59 4.94
C THR A 196 12.06 6.99 5.10
N THR A 197 12.40 7.64 3.98
CA THR A 197 12.86 9.02 3.94
C THR A 197 11.83 9.97 4.53
N PHE A 198 10.54 9.78 4.21
CA PHE A 198 9.47 10.60 4.76
C PHE A 198 9.46 10.56 6.29
N TYR A 199 9.48 9.39 6.92
CA TYR A 199 9.40 9.29 8.38
C TYR A 199 10.66 9.81 9.06
N TYR A 200 11.83 9.64 8.46
CA TYR A 200 13.04 10.28 8.96
C TYR A 200 12.90 11.81 8.93
N HIS A 201 12.45 12.38 7.82
CA HIS A 201 12.27 13.81 7.66
C HIS A 201 11.12 14.37 8.52
N TYR A 202 10.02 13.62 8.67
CA TYR A 202 8.90 13.99 9.53
C TYR A 202 9.32 14.13 10.99
N ASN A 203 10.28 13.29 11.44
CA ASN A 203 10.89 13.36 12.77
C ASN A 203 11.96 14.44 12.87
N ASP A 204 12.90 14.50 11.91
CA ASP A 204 14.10 15.32 12.01
C ASP A 204 13.87 16.78 11.56
N TYR A 205 12.97 16.99 10.58
CA TYR A 205 12.70 18.31 9.97
C TYR A 205 11.24 18.75 10.09
N PRO A 206 10.58 18.63 11.26
CA PRO A 206 9.13 18.85 11.39
C PRO A 206 8.68 20.27 11.02
N LYS A 207 9.55 21.29 11.18
CA LYS A 207 9.23 22.67 10.81
C LYS A 207 9.21 22.85 9.29
N GLN A 208 10.19 22.27 8.60
CA GLN A 208 10.31 22.32 7.13
C GLN A 208 9.17 21.53 6.47
N MET A 209 8.89 20.32 6.97
CA MET A 209 7.78 19.48 6.52
C MET A 209 6.44 20.20 6.62
N ARG A 210 6.13 20.78 7.80
CA ARG A 210 4.92 21.61 7.98
C ARG A 210 4.93 22.88 7.13
N GLY A 211 6.11 23.46 6.89
CA GLY A 211 6.28 24.60 5.99
C GLY A 211 5.90 24.25 4.55
N LEU A 212 6.36 23.11 4.06
CA LEU A 212 6.00 22.60 2.74
C LEU A 212 4.51 22.24 2.68
N ALA A 213 3.98 21.51 3.66
CA ALA A 213 2.56 21.14 3.69
C ALA A 213 1.64 22.37 3.57
N ARG A 214 1.93 23.48 4.29
CA ARG A 214 1.17 24.73 4.15
C ARG A 214 1.21 25.33 2.74
N LYS A 215 2.30 25.15 2.01
CA LYS A 215 2.39 25.64 0.62
C LYS A 215 1.54 24.83 -0.36
N LEU A 216 1.24 23.59 -0.01
CA LEU A 216 0.33 22.75 -0.78
C LEU A 216 -1.16 23.03 -0.48
N GLU A 217 -1.49 23.69 0.63
CA GLU A 217 -2.88 23.93 1.03
C GLU A 217 -3.68 24.64 -0.08
N ASN A 218 -3.07 25.62 -0.75
CA ASN A 218 -3.71 26.33 -1.86
C ASN A 218 -4.10 25.39 -3.02
N TYR A 219 -3.26 24.38 -3.33
CA TYR A 219 -3.59 23.37 -4.34
C TYR A 219 -4.84 22.57 -3.92
N PHE A 220 -4.91 22.12 -2.69
CA PHE A 220 -6.06 21.38 -2.15
C PHE A 220 -7.33 22.24 -2.11
N ASP A 221 -7.22 23.52 -1.76
CA ASP A 221 -8.33 24.46 -1.70
C ASP A 221 -8.88 24.76 -3.10
N GLN A 222 -8.01 24.94 -4.10
CA GLN A 222 -8.43 25.08 -5.50
C GLN A 222 -9.17 23.83 -6.01
N VAL A 223 -8.66 22.61 -5.71
CA VAL A 223 -9.34 21.36 -6.09
C VAL A 223 -10.73 21.29 -5.45
N LEU A 224 -10.83 21.62 -4.16
CA LEU A 224 -12.09 21.59 -3.42
C LEU A 224 -13.10 22.58 -4.00
N GLU A 225 -12.69 23.81 -4.31
CA GLU A 225 -13.55 24.85 -4.91
C GLU A 225 -14.06 24.42 -6.29
N ILE A 226 -13.17 23.88 -7.14
CA ILE A 226 -13.56 23.45 -8.49
C ILE A 226 -14.51 22.25 -8.41
N THR A 227 -14.23 21.28 -7.55
CA THR A 227 -15.10 20.10 -7.40
C THR A 227 -16.45 20.45 -6.78
N LEU A 228 -16.49 21.42 -5.85
CA LEU A 228 -17.72 21.99 -5.31
C LEU A 228 -18.63 22.56 -6.40
N ASN A 229 -18.05 23.27 -7.37
CA ASN A 229 -18.76 23.93 -8.45
C ASN A 229 -18.96 23.04 -9.71
N SER A 230 -18.43 21.81 -9.71
CA SER A 230 -18.57 20.87 -10.83
C SER A 230 -19.94 20.18 -10.86
N PRO A 231 -20.34 19.48 -11.95
CA PRO A 231 -21.54 18.66 -12.00
C PRO A 231 -21.40 17.29 -11.30
N ALA A 232 -20.31 17.04 -10.57
CA ALA A 232 -20.07 15.79 -9.88
C ALA A 232 -21.03 15.58 -8.70
N GLU A 233 -21.42 14.34 -8.47
CA GLU A 233 -22.17 13.91 -7.29
C GLU A 233 -21.27 13.22 -6.25
N LEU A 234 -20.23 12.53 -6.75
CA LEU A 234 -19.18 11.89 -5.95
C LEU A 234 -17.83 12.50 -6.32
N VAL A 235 -17.02 12.79 -5.31
CA VAL A 235 -15.66 13.34 -5.48
C VAL A 235 -14.68 12.43 -4.76
N LEU A 236 -13.68 11.92 -5.49
CA LEU A 236 -12.58 11.14 -4.93
C LEU A 236 -11.64 12.06 -4.14
N TRP A 237 -11.49 11.81 -2.85
CA TRP A 237 -10.69 12.62 -1.94
C TRP A 237 -9.76 11.75 -1.10
N GLY A 238 -8.64 11.36 -1.67
CA GLY A 238 -7.62 10.57 -1.02
C GLY A 238 -7.81 9.06 -1.17
N GLY A 239 -6.74 8.34 -0.86
CA GLY A 239 -6.72 6.90 -0.92
C GLY A 239 -5.40 6.28 -0.47
N ASN A 240 -5.38 4.94 -0.44
CA ASN A 240 -4.31 4.10 0.05
C ASN A 240 -4.07 4.36 1.56
N PHE A 241 -5.11 4.11 2.37
CA PHE A 241 -5.03 4.19 3.82
C PHE A 241 -4.70 2.80 4.38
N ASP A 242 -3.50 2.69 4.91
CA ASP A 242 -2.97 1.48 5.52
C ASP A 242 -2.49 1.82 6.93
N ASP A 243 -2.93 1.09 7.95
CA ASP A 243 -2.64 1.42 9.35
C ASP A 243 -1.16 1.27 9.71
N MET A 244 -0.39 0.55 8.89
CA MET A 244 1.05 0.41 9.09
C MET A 244 1.83 1.62 8.55
N ILE A 245 1.31 2.28 7.51
CA ILE A 245 1.94 3.45 6.86
C ILE A 245 1.26 4.74 7.33
N THR A 246 -0.06 4.88 7.12
CA THR A 246 -0.83 6.05 7.58
C THR A 246 -1.36 5.85 9.01
N TYR A 247 -0.55 5.31 9.88
CA TYR A 247 -0.86 4.86 11.23
C TYR A 247 -1.83 5.79 12.01
N PRO A 248 -2.55 5.28 13.02
CA PRO A 248 -3.71 5.99 13.61
C PRO A 248 -3.46 7.43 14.01
N SER A 249 -2.36 7.74 14.71
CA SER A 249 -2.07 9.11 15.14
C SER A 249 -1.68 10.04 13.98
N PHE A 250 -1.09 9.52 12.91
CA PHE A 250 -0.83 10.28 11.68
C PHE A 250 -2.13 10.54 10.92
N PHE A 251 -2.97 9.51 10.76
CA PHE A 251 -4.27 9.65 10.11
C PHE A 251 -5.15 10.68 10.83
N GLU A 252 -5.28 10.56 12.16
CA GLU A 252 -6.07 11.49 12.97
C GLU A 252 -5.59 12.94 12.86
N LYS A 253 -4.28 13.16 12.89
CA LYS A 253 -3.69 14.49 12.91
C LYS A 253 -3.54 15.12 11.54
N GLU A 254 -3.08 14.36 10.56
CA GLU A 254 -2.63 14.91 9.28
C GLU A 254 -3.63 14.64 8.13
N ILE A 255 -4.47 13.59 8.21
CA ILE A 255 -5.38 13.17 7.12
C ILE A 255 -6.84 13.52 7.43
N MET A 256 -7.37 13.05 8.55
CA MET A 256 -8.79 13.15 8.88
C MET A 256 -9.35 14.57 8.85
N PRO A 257 -8.63 15.63 9.32
CA PRO A 257 -9.15 17.00 9.25
C PRO A 257 -9.42 17.49 7.82
N TRP A 258 -8.65 17.02 6.85
CA TRP A 258 -8.81 17.38 5.45
C TRP A 258 -9.94 16.63 4.77
N ILE A 259 -10.15 15.34 5.10
CA ILE A 259 -11.33 14.59 4.66
C ILE A 259 -12.60 15.27 5.19
N ARG A 260 -12.64 15.65 6.48
CA ARG A 260 -13.77 16.39 7.07
C ARG A 260 -14.03 17.70 6.37
N LYS A 261 -12.98 18.51 6.17
CA LYS A 261 -13.11 19.79 5.43
C LYS A 261 -13.74 19.57 4.06
N ALA A 262 -13.28 18.56 3.33
CA ALA A 262 -13.83 18.24 2.01
C ALA A 262 -15.30 17.77 2.10
N ALA A 263 -15.60 16.86 3.04
CA ALA A 263 -16.95 16.33 3.25
C ALA A 263 -17.94 17.45 3.62
N ASP A 264 -17.63 18.23 4.66
CA ASP A 264 -18.48 19.32 5.14
C ASP A 264 -18.73 20.37 4.03
N THR A 265 -17.70 20.67 3.23
CA THR A 265 -17.82 21.62 2.12
C THR A 265 -18.70 21.08 1.00
N LEU A 266 -18.46 19.85 0.56
CA LEU A 266 -19.15 19.24 -0.58
C LEU A 266 -20.62 18.90 -0.23
N GLU A 267 -20.91 18.53 1.02
CA GLU A 267 -22.28 18.31 1.50
C GLU A 267 -23.17 19.54 1.36
N THR A 268 -22.64 20.76 1.42
CA THR A 268 -23.42 22.01 1.22
C THR A 268 -24.15 22.05 -0.11
N THR A 269 -23.69 21.29 -1.10
CA THR A 269 -24.30 21.16 -2.43
C THR A 269 -24.85 19.76 -2.71
N GLY A 270 -24.98 18.92 -1.67
CA GLY A 270 -25.50 17.54 -1.76
C GLY A 270 -24.54 16.56 -2.42
N LYS A 271 -23.25 16.90 -2.51
CA LYS A 271 -22.20 16.02 -3.03
C LYS A 271 -21.63 15.14 -1.92
N MET A 272 -21.02 14.03 -2.33
CA MET A 272 -20.44 13.04 -1.43
C MET A 272 -18.94 12.87 -1.67
N VAL A 273 -18.21 12.57 -0.60
CA VAL A 273 -16.79 12.20 -0.63
C VAL A 273 -16.66 10.68 -0.69
N ILE A 274 -15.85 10.18 -1.61
CA ILE A 274 -15.41 8.81 -1.70
C ILE A 274 -13.89 8.75 -1.51
N CYS A 275 -13.41 7.79 -0.73
CA CYS A 275 -11.98 7.55 -0.53
C CYS A 275 -11.62 6.12 -0.92
N HIS A 276 -10.43 5.94 -1.48
CA HIS A 276 -9.90 4.62 -1.83
C HIS A 276 -9.21 4.00 -0.62
N CYS A 277 -9.87 3.03 0.03
CA CYS A 277 -9.51 2.47 1.34
C CYS A 277 -8.90 1.05 1.23
N ASP A 278 -8.04 0.84 0.23
CA ASP A 278 -7.25 -0.39 0.13
C ASP A 278 -6.18 -0.48 1.25
N GLY A 279 -5.71 -1.68 1.54
CA GLY A 279 -4.72 -1.95 2.58
C GLY A 279 -5.32 -2.37 3.93
N GLU A 280 -4.46 -2.49 4.93
CA GLU A 280 -4.86 -2.88 6.30
C GLU A 280 -5.51 -1.71 7.03
N ASN A 281 -6.76 -1.88 7.42
CA ASN A 281 -7.52 -0.81 8.06
C ASN A 281 -7.82 -1.06 9.55
N LEU A 282 -7.36 -2.16 10.14
CA LEU A 282 -7.74 -2.55 11.51
C LEU A 282 -7.54 -1.41 12.52
N GLY A 283 -6.39 -0.77 12.50
CA GLY A 283 -6.06 0.35 13.39
C GLY A 283 -6.77 1.66 13.03
N LEU A 284 -7.35 1.78 11.82
CA LEU A 284 -7.98 2.99 11.30
C LEU A 284 -9.52 2.95 11.31
N MET A 285 -10.14 1.81 11.64
CA MET A 285 -11.58 1.59 11.42
C MET A 285 -12.48 2.66 12.04
N ASP A 286 -12.22 3.06 13.30
CA ASP A 286 -13.00 4.11 13.96
C ASP A 286 -12.71 5.50 13.37
N LEU A 287 -11.45 5.78 13.04
CA LEU A 287 -11.05 7.05 12.45
C LEU A 287 -11.64 7.23 11.05
N ILE A 288 -11.65 6.18 10.22
CA ILE A 288 -12.28 6.17 8.90
C ILE A 288 -13.79 6.44 9.05
N LYS A 289 -14.47 5.72 9.94
CA LYS A 289 -15.90 5.92 10.23
C LYS A 289 -16.23 7.35 10.63
N GLU A 290 -15.37 7.99 11.42
CA GLU A 290 -15.57 9.34 11.95
C GLU A 290 -14.94 10.44 11.06
N SER A 291 -14.31 10.09 9.95
CA SER A 291 -13.60 11.04 9.08
C SER A 291 -14.52 11.97 8.29
N GLY A 292 -15.81 11.60 8.13
CA GLY A 292 -16.78 12.34 7.31
C GLY A 292 -16.89 11.84 5.87
N MET A 293 -16.05 10.90 5.41
CA MET A 293 -16.26 10.30 4.09
C MET A 293 -17.58 9.55 4.01
N HIS A 294 -18.17 9.49 2.82
CA HIS A 294 -19.48 8.85 2.58
C HIS A 294 -19.34 7.43 2.06
N VAL A 295 -18.30 7.16 1.29
CA VAL A 295 -18.02 5.87 0.65
C VAL A 295 -16.57 5.50 0.87
N ALA A 296 -16.33 4.31 1.45
CA ALA A 296 -15.03 3.66 1.48
C ALA A 296 -14.96 2.68 0.31
N GLU A 297 -14.14 2.97 -0.67
CA GLU A 297 -13.96 2.17 -1.90
C GLU A 297 -12.71 1.30 -1.76
N ALA A 298 -12.64 0.22 -2.49
CA ALA A 298 -11.57 -0.79 -2.47
C ALA A 298 -11.41 -1.50 -1.11
N VAL A 299 -12.49 -1.64 -0.35
CA VAL A 299 -12.43 -2.32 0.95
C VAL A 299 -12.00 -3.76 0.77
N THR A 300 -10.83 -4.07 1.33
CA THR A 300 -10.14 -5.35 1.17
C THR A 300 -10.25 -6.17 2.46
N PRO A 301 -11.09 -7.23 2.50
CA PRO A 301 -11.24 -8.04 3.70
C PRO A 301 -10.23 -9.20 3.77
N HIS A 302 -10.23 -9.88 4.94
CA HIS A 302 -9.53 -11.16 5.13
C HIS A 302 -9.84 -12.15 3.96
N PRO A 303 -8.84 -12.88 3.45
CA PRO A 303 -7.51 -13.10 4.02
C PRO A 303 -6.42 -12.12 3.55
N MET A 304 -6.74 -11.16 2.69
CA MET A 304 -5.73 -10.19 2.21
C MET A 304 -5.35 -9.17 3.27
N THR A 305 -6.27 -8.86 4.19
CA THR A 305 -6.06 -8.04 5.39
C THR A 305 -6.50 -8.79 6.64
N LYS A 306 -6.30 -8.23 7.83
CA LYS A 306 -6.71 -8.85 9.10
C LYS A 306 -8.22 -8.72 9.35
N VAL A 307 -8.87 -7.75 8.74
CA VAL A 307 -10.28 -7.42 9.00
C VAL A 307 -11.22 -8.27 8.15
N LYS A 308 -12.16 -8.97 8.78
CA LYS A 308 -13.21 -9.71 8.09
C LYS A 308 -14.30 -8.77 7.57
N ILE A 309 -14.97 -9.16 6.47
CA ILE A 309 -16.07 -8.35 5.88
C ILE A 309 -17.22 -8.13 6.86
N GLU A 310 -17.52 -9.10 7.72
CA GLU A 310 -18.54 -8.93 8.78
C GLU A 310 -18.21 -7.79 9.75
N THR A 311 -16.91 -7.62 10.09
CA THR A 311 -16.44 -6.56 10.99
C THR A 311 -16.58 -5.19 10.32
N TYR A 312 -16.14 -5.05 9.06
CA TYR A 312 -16.38 -3.84 8.27
C TYR A 312 -17.86 -3.49 8.23
N TYR A 313 -18.71 -4.47 7.90
CA TYR A 313 -20.14 -4.24 7.77
C TYR A 313 -20.80 -3.81 9.09
N GLN A 314 -20.50 -4.48 10.20
CA GLN A 314 -21.03 -4.14 11.52
C GLN A 314 -20.58 -2.75 12.01
N MET A 315 -19.32 -2.38 11.73
CA MET A 315 -18.81 -1.09 12.21
C MET A 315 -19.22 0.09 11.32
N TRP A 316 -19.32 -0.10 10.02
CA TRP A 316 -19.44 1.01 9.06
C TRP A 316 -20.82 1.20 8.45
N SER A 317 -21.63 0.14 8.28
CA SER A 317 -22.87 0.17 7.47
C SER A 317 -23.97 1.11 7.99
N GLU A 318 -23.87 1.66 9.21
CA GLU A 318 -24.80 2.68 9.70
C GLU A 318 -24.51 4.09 9.13
N LYS A 319 -23.22 4.42 8.92
CA LYS A 319 -22.77 5.75 8.52
C LYS A 319 -22.11 5.77 7.14
N LEU A 320 -21.33 4.75 6.81
CA LEU A 320 -20.39 4.69 5.71
C LEU A 320 -20.80 3.61 4.72
N THR A 321 -20.80 3.91 3.44
CA THR A 321 -21.04 2.92 2.40
C THR A 321 -19.74 2.17 2.10
N ILE A 322 -19.80 0.84 2.16
CA ILE A 322 -18.71 -0.07 1.83
C ILE A 322 -18.78 -0.38 0.34
N PHE A 323 -17.68 -0.17 -0.38
CA PHE A 323 -17.54 -0.55 -1.77
C PHE A 323 -16.32 -1.45 -1.94
N GLY A 324 -16.52 -2.71 -2.32
CA GLY A 324 -15.50 -3.76 -2.38
C GLY A 324 -16.01 -5.06 -1.77
N GLY A 325 -15.21 -5.66 -0.90
CA GLY A 325 -15.62 -6.77 -0.03
C GLY A 325 -15.39 -8.16 -0.60
N ILE A 326 -14.94 -8.33 -1.85
CA ILE A 326 -14.59 -9.63 -2.42
C ILE A 326 -13.07 -9.69 -2.64
N PRO A 327 -12.33 -10.56 -1.91
CA PRO A 327 -10.89 -10.70 -2.07
C PRO A 327 -10.48 -11.12 -3.49
N GLU A 328 -9.56 -10.41 -4.10
CA GLU A 328 -9.12 -10.68 -5.48
C GLU A 328 -8.47 -12.05 -5.65
N MET A 329 -7.82 -12.58 -4.62
CA MET A 329 -7.21 -13.90 -4.63
C MET A 329 -8.21 -15.06 -4.89
N LEU A 330 -9.51 -14.85 -4.62
CA LEU A 330 -10.56 -15.82 -4.95
C LEU A 330 -10.79 -15.97 -6.47
N LEU A 331 -10.25 -15.04 -7.25
CA LEU A 331 -10.39 -15.06 -8.71
C LEU A 331 -9.25 -15.83 -9.39
N LEU A 332 -8.19 -16.20 -8.68
CA LEU A 332 -7.00 -16.85 -9.23
C LEU A 332 -7.04 -18.37 -9.01
N GLU A 333 -6.60 -19.13 -10.01
CA GLU A 333 -6.50 -20.59 -9.94
C GLU A 333 -5.46 -21.03 -8.91
N GLU A 334 -4.36 -20.27 -8.81
CA GLU A 334 -3.22 -20.59 -7.93
C GLU A 334 -3.54 -20.41 -6.43
N THR A 335 -4.57 -19.64 -6.09
CA THR A 335 -4.84 -19.27 -4.68
C THR A 335 -6.17 -19.77 -4.15
N ALA A 336 -7.14 -20.10 -5.02
CA ALA A 336 -8.47 -20.54 -4.62
C ALA A 336 -9.11 -21.50 -5.64
N THR A 337 -9.97 -22.38 -5.16
CA THR A 337 -10.85 -23.22 -5.98
C THR A 337 -12.21 -22.54 -6.21
N ASP A 338 -13.05 -23.11 -7.07
CA ASP A 338 -14.43 -22.62 -7.27
C ASP A 338 -15.29 -22.85 -6.02
N GLU A 339 -15.01 -23.92 -5.27
CA GLU A 339 -15.65 -24.23 -4.00
C GLU A 339 -15.27 -23.20 -2.92
N ASP A 340 -14.03 -22.71 -2.89
CA ASP A 340 -13.59 -21.65 -1.99
C ASP A 340 -14.34 -20.34 -2.28
N LEU A 341 -14.52 -19.99 -3.57
CA LEU A 341 -15.31 -18.83 -3.98
C LEU A 341 -16.77 -18.96 -3.53
N ASP A 342 -17.41 -20.12 -3.78
CA ASP A 342 -18.79 -20.35 -3.37
C ASP A 342 -18.95 -20.29 -1.85
N ALA A 343 -18.05 -20.91 -1.11
CA ALA A 343 -18.06 -20.88 0.34
C ALA A 343 -17.92 -19.44 0.88
N TYR A 344 -17.08 -18.61 0.23
CA TYR A 344 -16.96 -17.21 0.58
C TYR A 344 -18.26 -16.43 0.29
N LEU A 345 -18.90 -16.65 -0.87
CA LEU A 345 -20.15 -15.97 -1.21
C LEU A 345 -21.30 -16.38 -0.27
N ASP A 346 -21.37 -17.68 0.09
CA ASP A 346 -22.33 -18.18 1.08
C ASP A 346 -22.14 -17.51 2.46
N TYR A 347 -20.89 -17.32 2.86
CA TYR A 347 -20.56 -16.59 4.08
C TYR A 347 -20.91 -15.09 3.95
N LEU A 348 -20.49 -14.45 2.85
CA LEU A 348 -20.69 -13.02 2.59
C LEU A 348 -22.19 -12.66 2.75
N PHE A 349 -23.09 -13.32 1.99
CA PHE A 349 -24.53 -12.98 2.02
C PHE A 349 -25.18 -13.19 3.38
N LYS A 350 -24.64 -14.04 4.25
CA LYS A 350 -25.13 -14.23 5.62
C LYS A 350 -24.72 -13.09 6.55
N VAL A 351 -23.52 -12.53 6.36
CA VAL A 351 -22.94 -11.59 7.33
C VAL A 351 -23.21 -10.11 7.02
N ILE A 352 -23.63 -9.80 5.78
CA ILE A 352 -23.92 -8.44 5.32
C ILE A 352 -25.40 -8.04 5.42
N ALA A 353 -26.27 -8.85 6.03
CA ALA A 353 -27.69 -8.51 6.18
C ALA A 353 -27.86 -7.25 7.08
N PRO A 354 -28.82 -6.34 6.76
CA PRO A 354 -29.80 -6.41 5.69
C PRO A 354 -29.33 -5.90 4.32
N GLY A 355 -28.03 -5.62 4.09
CA GLY A 355 -27.46 -5.26 2.80
C GLY A 355 -27.46 -3.76 2.47
N ARG A 356 -27.78 -2.89 3.46
CA ARG A 356 -27.72 -1.43 3.21
C ARG A 356 -26.29 -0.92 3.14
N ARG A 357 -26.08 0.17 2.42
CA ARG A 357 -24.77 0.85 2.30
C ARG A 357 -23.66 -0.10 1.85
N LEU A 358 -23.97 -0.94 0.87
CA LEU A 358 -23.04 -1.90 0.31
C LEU A 358 -23.09 -1.86 -1.22
N ILE A 359 -21.92 -1.79 -1.82
CA ILE A 359 -21.66 -1.99 -3.25
C ILE A 359 -20.61 -3.09 -3.32
N LEU A 360 -20.98 -4.25 -3.85
CA LEU A 360 -20.04 -5.36 -3.98
C LEU A 360 -19.10 -5.11 -5.16
N GLY A 361 -17.82 -5.34 -4.93
CA GLY A 361 -16.76 -5.22 -5.91
C GLY A 361 -15.60 -6.15 -5.55
N ILE A 362 -14.70 -6.33 -6.48
CA ILE A 362 -13.41 -6.93 -6.19
C ILE A 362 -12.62 -5.92 -5.37
N ALA A 363 -11.94 -6.34 -4.34
CA ALA A 363 -11.33 -5.50 -3.31
C ALA A 363 -10.64 -4.24 -3.89
N ASP A 364 -9.43 -4.34 -4.46
CA ASP A 364 -8.81 -3.21 -5.17
C ASP A 364 -9.13 -3.30 -6.68
N THR A 365 -8.69 -4.34 -7.36
CA THR A 365 -8.88 -4.50 -8.82
C THR A 365 -8.90 -5.96 -9.21
N THR A 366 -9.54 -6.27 -10.35
CA THR A 366 -9.49 -7.62 -10.91
C THR A 366 -8.10 -7.92 -11.48
N PRO A 367 -7.36 -8.91 -10.95
CA PRO A 367 -6.01 -9.21 -11.40
C PRO A 367 -5.99 -9.75 -12.85
N PRO A 368 -4.90 -9.54 -13.61
CA PRO A 368 -4.80 -9.94 -15.02
C PRO A 368 -5.10 -11.41 -15.30
N LYS A 369 -4.72 -12.30 -14.37
CA LYS A 369 -4.92 -13.75 -14.48
C LYS A 369 -6.24 -14.25 -13.89
N ALA A 370 -7.12 -13.34 -13.46
CA ALA A 370 -8.42 -13.72 -12.92
C ALA A 370 -9.21 -14.58 -13.91
N ILE A 371 -9.80 -15.65 -13.41
CA ILE A 371 -10.71 -16.50 -14.17
C ILE A 371 -12.00 -15.71 -14.42
N PHE A 372 -12.24 -15.31 -15.66
CA PHE A 372 -13.38 -14.46 -16.03
C PHE A 372 -14.73 -15.06 -15.62
N GLU A 373 -14.89 -16.37 -15.72
CA GLU A 373 -16.13 -17.06 -15.36
C GLU A 373 -16.43 -16.96 -13.84
N ARG A 374 -15.42 -16.72 -13.00
CA ARG A 374 -15.64 -16.43 -11.57
C ARG A 374 -16.28 -15.06 -11.36
N LEU A 375 -15.92 -14.06 -12.17
CA LEU A 375 -16.58 -12.74 -12.14
C LEU A 375 -18.04 -12.86 -12.56
N VAL A 376 -18.32 -13.63 -13.63
CA VAL A 376 -19.68 -13.91 -14.10
C VAL A 376 -20.48 -14.61 -13.01
N ARG A 377 -19.92 -15.67 -12.40
CA ARG A 377 -20.55 -16.43 -11.32
C ARG A 377 -20.89 -15.54 -10.11
N ILE A 378 -20.01 -14.61 -9.74
CA ILE A 378 -20.31 -13.64 -8.66
C ILE A 378 -21.53 -12.80 -9.05
N GLY A 379 -21.57 -12.25 -10.27
CA GLY A 379 -22.68 -11.44 -10.77
C GLY A 379 -24.01 -12.22 -10.74
N GLU A 380 -24.03 -13.45 -11.24
CA GLU A 380 -25.20 -14.33 -11.22
C GLU A 380 -25.69 -14.64 -9.79
N ARG A 381 -24.75 -14.89 -8.86
CA ARG A 381 -25.05 -15.13 -7.45
C ARG A 381 -25.64 -13.88 -6.79
N VAL A 382 -25.08 -12.70 -7.07
CA VAL A 382 -25.57 -11.41 -6.56
C VAL A 382 -27.00 -11.16 -7.06
N GLU A 383 -27.26 -11.30 -8.35
CA GLU A 383 -28.61 -11.09 -8.92
C GLU A 383 -29.67 -12.01 -8.28
N LYS A 384 -29.29 -13.27 -8.06
CA LYS A 384 -30.19 -14.29 -7.52
C LYS A 384 -30.39 -14.19 -6.01
N GLU A 385 -29.34 -13.92 -5.24
CA GLU A 385 -29.29 -14.13 -3.79
C GLU A 385 -29.18 -12.80 -2.99
N ALA A 386 -28.75 -11.69 -3.63
CA ALA A 386 -28.56 -10.42 -2.95
C ALA A 386 -29.72 -9.42 -3.14
N ARG A 387 -30.96 -9.92 -3.25
CA ARG A 387 -32.18 -9.09 -3.26
C ARG A 387 -32.42 -8.51 -1.87
N LEU A 388 -32.75 -7.22 -1.81
CA LEU A 388 -32.84 -6.49 -0.56
C LEU A 388 -34.29 -6.35 -0.05
N PRO A 389 -34.52 -6.34 1.27
CA PRO A 389 -33.49 -6.56 2.32
C PRO A 389 -33.11 -8.04 2.45
N LEU A 390 -31.82 -8.30 2.70
CA LEU A 390 -31.36 -9.66 3.02
C LEU A 390 -31.92 -10.10 4.38
N GLU A 391 -32.31 -11.38 4.47
CA GLU A 391 -32.69 -11.99 5.74
C GLU A 391 -31.48 -12.13 6.67
N ALA A 392 -31.58 -11.63 7.88
CA ALA A 392 -30.51 -11.73 8.85
C ALA A 392 -30.26 -13.20 9.23
N GLY A 393 -29.09 -13.70 8.92
CA GLY A 393 -28.56 -14.90 9.58
C GLY A 393 -28.36 -14.61 11.08
N ALA A 394 -28.34 -15.65 11.92
CA ALA A 394 -28.07 -15.50 13.34
C ALA A 394 -26.60 -15.06 13.56
N LEU A 395 -26.34 -13.77 13.43
CA LEU A 395 -25.03 -13.18 13.73
C LEU A 395 -24.77 -13.24 15.23
N ARG A 396 -23.63 -13.79 15.63
CA ARG A 396 -23.12 -13.59 16.99
C ARG A 396 -22.56 -12.17 17.08
N PRO A 397 -22.97 -11.36 18.09
CA PRO A 397 -22.34 -10.07 18.34
C PRO A 397 -20.82 -10.26 18.48
N LEU A 398 -20.03 -9.36 17.89
CA LEU A 398 -18.58 -9.34 18.10
C LEU A 398 -18.32 -9.22 19.60
N SER A 399 -17.54 -10.14 20.16
CA SER A 399 -17.07 -10.00 21.54
C SER A 399 -16.00 -8.90 21.58
N ASN A 400 -15.96 -8.10 22.63
CA ASN A 400 -14.93 -7.07 22.83
C ASN A 400 -13.49 -7.61 22.74
N SER A 401 -13.28 -8.93 22.89
CA SER A 401 -11.99 -9.59 22.71
C SER A 401 -11.55 -9.77 21.26
N GLN A 402 -12.45 -9.58 20.29
CA GLN A 402 -12.12 -9.63 18.84
C GLN A 402 -11.76 -8.25 18.29
N LEU A 403 -12.10 -7.19 19.01
CA LEU A 403 -11.79 -5.78 18.68
C LEU A 403 -10.52 -5.27 19.38
N THR A 404 -10.07 -5.97 20.43
CA THR A 404 -8.82 -5.65 21.11
C THR A 404 -7.79 -6.72 20.73
N ALA A 405 -6.79 -6.33 19.93
CA ALA A 405 -5.54 -7.07 19.89
C ALA A 405 -5.12 -7.33 21.34
N THR A 406 -4.83 -8.58 21.66
CA THR A 406 -4.48 -9.01 23.02
C THR A 406 -3.26 -8.19 23.44
N ARG A 407 -3.45 -7.20 24.31
CA ARG A 407 -2.36 -6.41 24.86
C ARG A 407 -1.44 -7.37 25.60
N SER A 408 -0.38 -7.76 24.95
CA SER A 408 0.70 -8.52 25.54
C SER A 408 1.37 -7.63 26.58
N THR A 409 1.19 -7.98 27.87
CA THR A 409 1.91 -7.34 28.97
C THR A 409 3.32 -7.94 29.08
N HIS A 410 4.13 -7.80 28.05
CA HIS A 410 5.55 -8.06 28.17
C HIS A 410 6.18 -6.95 29.01
N ARG A 411 6.43 -7.30 30.27
CA ARG A 411 7.06 -6.43 31.25
C ARG A 411 8.52 -6.26 30.84
N ILE A 412 8.88 -5.07 30.33
CA ILE A 412 10.27 -4.69 30.11
C ILE A 412 10.99 -4.84 31.46
N VAL A 413 11.93 -5.75 31.56
CA VAL A 413 12.95 -5.69 32.59
C VAL A 413 13.88 -4.56 32.16
N ARG A 414 13.55 -3.33 32.54
CA ARG A 414 14.44 -2.17 32.38
C ARG A 414 15.63 -2.42 33.28
N ASP A 415 16.66 -2.96 32.70
CA ASP A 415 17.95 -3.03 33.36
C ASP A 415 18.42 -1.59 33.55
N LYS A 416 18.72 -1.21 34.81
CA LYS A 416 19.18 0.14 35.13
C LYS A 416 20.47 0.52 34.39
N VAL A 417 21.22 -0.48 33.95
CA VAL A 417 22.52 -0.34 33.29
C VAL A 417 22.35 0.02 31.80
N PHE A 418 21.42 -0.62 31.08
CA PHE A 418 21.20 -0.40 29.65
C PHE A 418 20.01 0.52 29.35
N GLY A 419 19.28 0.96 30.39
CA GLY A 419 18.00 1.65 30.25
C GLY A 419 18.02 2.91 29.38
N VAL A 420 19.14 3.64 29.35
CA VAL A 420 19.27 4.85 28.51
C VAL A 420 19.41 4.46 27.04
N ILE A 421 20.22 3.43 26.73
CA ILE A 421 20.41 2.94 25.35
C ILE A 421 19.10 2.32 24.85
N GLN A 422 18.41 1.55 25.70
CA GLN A 422 17.10 0.99 25.39
C GLN A 422 16.07 2.09 25.08
N ASP A 423 16.04 3.13 25.89
CA ASP A 423 15.14 4.29 25.68
C ASP A 423 15.47 5.05 24.40
N ASP A 424 16.76 5.20 24.04
CA ASP A 424 17.17 5.83 22.79
C ASP A 424 16.67 5.05 21.57
N ILE A 425 16.84 3.73 21.59
CA ILE A 425 16.37 2.88 20.49
C ILE A 425 14.84 2.92 20.40
N LEU A 426 14.14 2.74 21.52
CA LEU A 426 12.67 2.79 21.56
C LEU A 426 12.09 4.10 21.02
N LYS A 427 12.79 5.22 21.28
CA LYS A 427 12.36 6.57 20.86
C LYS A 427 12.94 6.99 19.50
N GLY A 428 13.77 6.14 18.88
CA GLY A 428 14.46 6.47 17.63
C GLY A 428 15.48 7.62 17.76
N ASN A 429 16.09 7.80 18.95
CA ASN A 429 17.07 8.86 19.22
C ASN A 429 18.43 8.50 18.59
N HIS A 430 18.51 8.57 17.28
CA HIS A 430 19.69 8.23 16.49
C HIS A 430 20.89 9.15 16.74
N THR A 431 20.67 10.36 17.24
CA THR A 431 21.74 11.32 17.53
C THR A 431 22.35 11.11 18.92
N GLY A 432 21.54 10.74 19.92
CA GLY A 432 21.98 10.55 21.31
C GLY A 432 22.58 9.18 21.58
N VAL A 433 22.10 8.15 20.92
CA VAL A 433 22.45 6.76 21.17
C VAL A 433 23.96 6.48 21.07
N LYS A 434 24.68 7.10 20.12
CA LYS A 434 26.14 6.95 19.96
C LYS A 434 26.89 7.37 21.23
N GLY A 435 26.51 8.54 21.77
CA GLY A 435 27.13 9.06 22.99
C GLY A 435 26.88 8.17 24.20
N HIS A 436 25.65 7.65 24.35
CA HIS A 436 25.29 6.79 25.46
C HIS A 436 25.94 5.40 25.36
N VAL A 437 26.10 4.85 24.14
CA VAL A 437 26.87 3.62 23.92
C VAL A 437 28.35 3.83 24.24
N GLN A 438 28.96 4.93 23.81
CA GLN A 438 30.34 5.26 24.14
C GLN A 438 30.53 5.44 25.67
N GLU A 439 29.60 6.13 26.33
CA GLU A 439 29.62 6.29 27.78
C GLU A 439 29.51 4.95 28.52
N ALA A 440 28.71 4.02 28.00
CA ALA A 440 28.59 2.66 28.55
C ALA A 440 29.91 1.88 28.42
N LEU A 441 30.58 1.98 27.28
CA LEU A 441 31.92 1.39 27.06
C LEU A 441 32.97 1.99 27.99
N ASP A 442 32.97 3.34 28.14
CA ASP A 442 33.90 4.06 29.01
C ASP A 442 33.72 3.71 30.50
N LYS A 443 32.50 3.31 30.88
CA LYS A 443 32.18 2.76 32.21
C LYS A 443 32.57 1.27 32.38
N GLY A 444 33.14 0.64 31.36
CA GLY A 444 33.63 -0.72 31.39
C GLY A 444 32.57 -1.79 31.13
N LEU A 445 31.42 -1.43 30.56
CA LEU A 445 30.44 -2.40 30.13
C LEU A 445 30.96 -3.18 28.91
N VAL A 446 30.68 -4.48 28.88
CA VAL A 446 31.09 -5.35 27.77
C VAL A 446 30.27 -5.04 26.52
N ALA A 447 30.95 -4.82 25.40
CA ALA A 447 30.29 -4.47 24.12
C ALA A 447 29.24 -5.51 23.69
N GLN A 448 29.50 -6.80 23.92
CA GLN A 448 28.56 -7.88 23.64
C GLN A 448 27.27 -7.76 24.47
N ASP A 449 27.39 -7.38 25.75
CA ASP A 449 26.23 -7.20 26.63
C ASP A 449 25.42 -5.95 26.23
N ILE A 450 26.09 -4.87 25.82
CA ILE A 450 25.43 -3.66 25.28
C ILE A 450 24.64 -4.03 24.02
N LEU A 451 25.23 -4.79 23.10
CA LEU A 451 24.58 -5.24 21.89
C LEU A 451 23.37 -6.13 22.22
N GLN A 452 23.56 -7.16 23.03
CA GLN A 452 22.52 -8.15 23.30
C GLN A 452 21.37 -7.57 24.13
N TRP A 453 21.69 -6.93 25.26
CA TRP A 453 20.69 -6.49 26.24
C TRP A 453 20.26 -5.02 26.08
N GLY A 454 21.15 -4.19 25.56
CA GLY A 454 20.86 -2.78 25.30
C GLY A 454 20.17 -2.51 23.98
N MET A 455 20.38 -3.36 22.96
CA MET A 455 19.95 -3.08 21.59
C MET A 455 19.06 -4.19 21.02
N ILE A 456 19.55 -5.43 20.86
CA ILE A 456 18.81 -6.54 20.23
C ILE A 456 17.52 -6.83 20.98
N SER A 457 17.55 -6.92 22.31
CA SER A 457 16.36 -7.17 23.15
C SER A 457 15.25 -6.14 22.94
N VAL A 458 15.62 -4.88 22.64
CA VAL A 458 14.65 -3.83 22.34
C VAL A 458 14.02 -4.04 20.97
N MET A 459 14.82 -4.42 19.96
CA MET A 459 14.29 -4.70 18.62
C MET A 459 13.38 -5.94 18.61
N GLU A 460 13.68 -6.97 19.41
CA GLU A 460 12.79 -8.12 19.60
C GLU A 460 11.44 -7.69 20.22
N MET A 461 11.46 -6.84 21.25
CA MET A 461 10.25 -6.32 21.85
C MET A 461 9.45 -5.44 20.87
N ILE A 462 10.13 -4.63 20.05
CA ILE A 462 9.50 -3.83 18.99
C ILE A 462 8.83 -4.78 17.98
N GLY A 463 9.50 -5.86 17.61
CA GLY A 463 8.96 -6.90 16.73
C GLY A 463 7.67 -7.52 17.28
N GLU A 464 7.64 -7.88 18.56
CA GLU A 464 6.42 -8.41 19.18
C GLU A 464 5.28 -7.38 19.23
N LYS A 465 5.60 -6.12 19.54
CA LYS A 465 4.60 -5.05 19.53
C LYS A 465 4.10 -4.72 18.12
N PHE A 466 4.95 -4.88 17.11
CA PHE A 466 4.56 -4.70 15.71
C PHE A 466 3.54 -5.77 15.29
N LYS A 467 3.74 -7.05 15.66
CA LYS A 467 2.76 -8.11 15.41
C LYS A 467 1.40 -7.85 16.05
N THR A 468 1.39 -7.27 17.26
CA THR A 468 0.15 -6.94 17.98
C THR A 468 -0.49 -5.63 17.54
N GLY A 469 0.15 -4.86 16.66
CA GLY A 469 -0.33 -3.55 16.22
C GLY A 469 -0.16 -2.44 17.27
N ASP A 470 0.68 -2.64 18.29
CA ASP A 470 1.01 -1.63 19.30
C ASP A 470 2.17 -0.69 18.86
N VAL A 471 2.86 -1.04 17.76
CA VAL A 471 3.94 -0.27 17.12
C VAL A 471 3.74 -0.34 15.61
N PHE A 472 3.99 0.74 14.91
CA PHE A 472 3.80 0.88 13.47
C PHE A 472 5.13 1.06 12.73
N ILE A 473 5.10 0.98 11.40
CA ILE A 473 6.31 1.06 10.54
C ILE A 473 7.21 2.25 10.89
N PRO A 474 6.72 3.48 11.09
CA PRO A 474 7.59 4.60 11.41
C PRO A 474 8.43 4.42 12.68
N GLU A 475 7.83 3.83 13.71
CA GLU A 475 8.51 3.59 14.99
C GLU A 475 9.59 2.53 14.84
N VAL A 476 9.31 1.46 14.08
CA VAL A 476 10.31 0.42 13.76
C VAL A 476 11.48 1.01 12.97
N LEU A 477 11.20 1.85 11.96
CA LEU A 477 12.23 2.50 11.14
C LEU A 477 13.13 3.42 11.97
N LEU A 478 12.55 4.24 12.85
CA LEU A 478 13.30 5.15 13.73
C LEU A 478 14.15 4.38 14.73
N SER A 479 13.63 3.31 15.32
CA SER A 479 14.35 2.46 16.27
C SER A 479 15.50 1.73 15.59
N ALA A 480 15.28 1.16 14.42
CA ALA A 480 16.32 0.51 13.64
C ALA A 480 17.40 1.48 13.18
N ARG A 481 17.04 2.71 12.82
CA ARG A 481 18.01 3.77 12.52
C ARG A 481 18.88 4.07 13.74
N ALA A 482 18.29 4.23 14.92
CA ALA A 482 19.05 4.46 16.14
C ALA A 482 20.02 3.31 16.44
N MET A 483 19.57 2.05 16.28
CA MET A 483 20.42 0.88 16.40
C MET A 483 21.58 0.88 15.40
N ASN A 484 21.30 1.14 14.11
CA ASN A 484 22.31 1.16 13.05
C ASN A 484 23.36 2.27 13.27
N GLU A 485 22.97 3.41 13.85
CA GLU A 485 23.89 4.47 14.21
C GLU A 485 24.78 4.13 15.45
N ALA A 486 24.31 3.26 16.33
CA ALA A 486 25.04 2.82 17.50
C ALA A 486 26.05 1.70 17.18
N LEU A 487 25.75 0.81 16.23
CA LEU A 487 26.58 -0.36 15.88
C LEU A 487 28.04 0.00 15.56
N PRO A 488 28.37 1.03 14.76
CA PRO A 488 29.77 1.39 14.46
C PRO A 488 30.59 1.77 15.70
N VAL A 489 29.94 2.22 16.79
CA VAL A 489 30.62 2.51 18.07
C VAL A 489 31.02 1.22 18.79
N LEU A 490 30.20 0.17 18.67
CA LEU A 490 30.46 -1.14 19.27
C LEU A 490 31.43 -2.01 18.46
N GLU A 491 31.40 -1.93 17.13
CA GLU A 491 32.17 -2.79 16.22
C GLU A 491 33.66 -2.95 16.58
N PRO A 492 34.42 -1.88 16.92
CA PRO A 492 35.81 -1.99 17.32
C PRO A 492 36.02 -2.83 18.59
N HIS A 493 35.01 -2.90 19.45
CA HIS A 493 35.07 -3.58 20.76
C HIS A 493 34.49 -5.01 20.75
N LEU A 494 33.88 -5.41 19.59
CA LEU A 494 33.30 -6.76 19.40
C LEU A 494 34.34 -7.80 18.83
N THR A 495 35.59 -7.41 18.60
CA THR A 495 36.54 -8.12 17.71
C THR A 495 37.31 -9.27 18.32
N GLU A 496 37.04 -9.75 19.53
CA GLU A 496 37.71 -10.94 20.08
C GLU A 496 36.83 -12.17 20.34
N GLY A 497 35.56 -12.10 20.07
CA GLY A 497 34.66 -13.25 20.04
C GLY A 497 33.98 -13.34 18.68
N ARG A 498 34.06 -14.47 17.98
CA ARG A 498 33.29 -14.70 16.75
C ARG A 498 31.88 -14.13 16.92
N LYS A 499 31.48 -13.20 16.03
CA LYS A 499 30.04 -12.90 15.84
C LYS A 499 29.37 -14.27 15.67
N GLU A 500 28.61 -14.75 16.63
CA GLU A 500 27.60 -15.76 16.34
C GLU A 500 26.52 -15.02 15.52
N VAL A 501 26.78 -14.97 14.22
CA VAL A 501 25.80 -14.51 13.25
C VAL A 501 24.69 -15.56 13.31
N THR A 502 23.49 -15.16 13.66
CA THR A 502 22.31 -16.05 13.75
C THR A 502 22.07 -16.79 12.43
N GLY A 503 22.51 -16.22 11.30
CA GLY A 503 22.50 -16.80 9.98
C GLY A 503 22.68 -15.72 8.89
N ARG A 504 22.99 -16.15 7.66
CA ARG A 504 23.12 -15.28 6.48
C ARG A 504 21.88 -15.38 5.64
N ILE A 505 21.24 -14.25 5.39
CA ILE A 505 20.00 -14.16 4.62
C ILE A 505 20.23 -13.34 3.35
N LEU A 506 19.68 -13.83 2.25
CA LEU A 506 19.60 -13.11 0.99
C LEU A 506 18.14 -12.72 0.75
N MET A 507 17.85 -11.43 0.57
CA MET A 507 16.49 -10.93 0.42
C MET A 507 16.32 -10.21 -0.91
N GLY A 508 15.18 -10.41 -1.57
CA GLY A 508 14.88 -9.68 -2.81
C GLY A 508 13.42 -9.73 -3.22
N THR A 509 13.01 -8.72 -3.99
CA THR A 509 11.70 -8.69 -4.64
C THR A 509 11.82 -9.29 -6.04
N VAL A 510 10.93 -10.22 -6.37
CA VAL A 510 10.97 -10.99 -7.62
C VAL A 510 10.79 -10.12 -8.86
N HIS A 511 11.05 -10.70 -10.02
CA HIS A 511 10.98 -10.02 -11.33
C HIS A 511 9.59 -9.42 -11.61
N GLY A 512 9.57 -8.22 -12.20
CA GLY A 512 8.35 -7.48 -12.50
C GLY A 512 7.76 -6.74 -11.29
N ASP A 513 8.24 -6.98 -10.07
CA ASP A 513 7.74 -6.32 -8.86
C ASP A 513 8.72 -5.25 -8.37
N MET A 514 8.21 -4.03 -8.23
CA MET A 514 8.99 -2.85 -7.84
C MET A 514 8.79 -2.47 -6.36
N HIS A 515 7.94 -3.19 -5.63
CA HIS A 515 7.62 -2.86 -4.24
C HIS A 515 8.74 -3.33 -3.29
N ASP A 516 9.09 -2.47 -2.35
CA ASP A 516 10.20 -2.72 -1.42
C ASP A 516 9.86 -2.49 0.05
N ILE A 517 8.77 -1.80 0.39
CA ILE A 517 8.44 -1.42 1.76
C ILE A 517 8.38 -2.64 2.69
N GLY A 518 7.59 -3.64 2.33
CA GLY A 518 7.45 -4.88 3.11
C GLY A 518 8.78 -5.62 3.24
N LYS A 519 9.51 -5.78 2.12
CA LYS A 519 10.84 -6.40 2.09
C LYS A 519 11.83 -5.66 3.00
N ASN A 520 11.89 -4.32 2.89
CA ASN A 520 12.82 -3.50 3.68
C ASN A 520 12.48 -3.55 5.17
N MET A 521 11.19 -3.68 5.52
CA MET A 521 10.76 -3.90 6.90
C MET A 521 11.26 -5.24 7.44
N VAL A 522 11.07 -6.33 6.68
CA VAL A 522 11.60 -7.67 7.05
C VAL A 522 13.10 -7.62 7.24
N ILE A 523 13.85 -7.00 6.30
CA ILE A 523 15.30 -6.81 6.39
C ILE A 523 15.68 -6.09 7.68
N THR A 524 14.98 -4.99 7.97
CA THR A 524 15.24 -4.15 9.15
C THR A 524 15.06 -4.95 10.44
N MET A 525 13.97 -5.69 10.56
CA MET A 525 13.68 -6.49 11.75
C MET A 525 14.65 -7.66 11.92
N LEU A 526 14.96 -8.39 10.84
CA LEU A 526 15.92 -9.49 10.86
C LEU A 526 17.33 -9.02 11.23
N ARG A 527 17.79 -7.87 10.71
CA ARG A 527 19.06 -7.26 11.16
C ARG A 527 19.02 -6.89 12.63
N GLY A 528 17.88 -6.38 13.11
CA GLY A 528 17.66 -6.04 14.51
C GLY A 528 17.84 -7.22 15.47
N VAL A 529 17.57 -8.43 15.02
CA VAL A 529 17.73 -9.67 15.81
C VAL A 529 19.02 -10.46 15.49
N GLY A 530 19.97 -9.85 14.78
CA GLY A 530 21.33 -10.38 14.63
C GLY A 530 21.62 -11.20 13.37
N PHE A 531 20.72 -11.21 12.37
CA PHE A 531 21.02 -11.82 11.07
C PHE A 531 21.92 -10.94 10.21
N GLU A 532 22.84 -11.55 9.47
CA GLU A 532 23.58 -10.90 8.40
C GLU A 532 22.73 -10.92 7.12
N ILE A 533 22.33 -9.75 6.59
CA ILE A 533 21.43 -9.67 5.45
C ILE A 533 22.05 -8.92 4.29
N ARG A 534 22.06 -9.59 3.13
CA ARG A 534 22.32 -8.97 1.84
C ARG A 534 21.01 -8.70 1.14
N ASP A 535 20.69 -7.42 0.89
CA ASP A 535 19.58 -7.00 0.06
C ASP A 535 20.02 -7.02 -1.41
N MET A 536 19.28 -7.76 -2.23
CA MET A 536 19.49 -7.81 -3.68
C MET A 536 18.77 -6.70 -4.45
N GLY A 537 17.85 -5.99 -3.77
CA GLY A 537 16.98 -4.97 -4.36
C GLY A 537 15.64 -5.52 -4.85
N ILE A 538 15.10 -4.89 -5.88
CA ILE A 538 13.77 -5.14 -6.45
C ILE A 538 13.86 -5.54 -7.91
N ASN A 539 12.75 -6.02 -8.48
CA ASN A 539 12.65 -6.40 -9.89
C ASN A 539 13.79 -7.34 -10.35
N LEU A 540 13.99 -8.41 -9.60
CA LEU A 540 15.16 -9.28 -9.77
C LEU A 540 14.87 -10.41 -10.75
N PRO A 541 15.52 -10.46 -11.91
CA PRO A 541 15.44 -11.62 -12.78
C PRO A 541 15.84 -12.91 -12.05
N THR A 542 15.10 -14.00 -12.27
CA THR A 542 15.35 -15.32 -11.69
C THR A 542 16.83 -15.73 -11.77
N LYS A 543 17.48 -15.52 -12.93
CA LYS A 543 18.88 -15.81 -13.15
C LYS A 543 19.79 -15.09 -12.13
N LYS A 544 19.54 -13.80 -11.87
CA LYS A 544 20.32 -12.97 -10.94
C LYS A 544 20.19 -13.48 -9.51
N ILE A 545 18.96 -13.85 -9.09
CA ILE A 545 18.72 -14.41 -7.75
C ILE A 545 19.52 -15.69 -7.57
N VAL A 546 19.44 -16.62 -8.52
CA VAL A 546 20.14 -17.93 -8.44
C VAL A 546 21.65 -17.77 -8.49
N GLU A 547 22.19 -16.82 -9.26
CA GLU A 547 23.62 -16.47 -9.25
C GLU A 547 24.06 -15.96 -7.89
N GLN A 548 23.29 -15.06 -7.26
CA GLN A 548 23.58 -14.53 -5.93
C GLN A 548 23.51 -15.61 -4.85
N VAL A 549 22.56 -16.56 -4.92
CA VAL A 549 22.51 -17.71 -4.01
C VAL A 549 23.80 -18.55 -4.13
N SER A 550 24.25 -18.82 -5.35
CA SER A 550 25.48 -19.59 -5.60
C SER A 550 26.75 -18.91 -5.07
N GLU A 551 26.82 -17.58 -5.22
CA GLU A 551 27.99 -16.78 -4.82
C GLU A 551 28.03 -16.54 -3.30
N TYR A 552 26.92 -16.06 -2.75
CA TYR A 552 26.83 -15.64 -1.34
C TYR A 552 26.66 -16.83 -0.38
N LYS A 553 26.08 -17.94 -0.88
CA LYS A 553 25.75 -19.15 -0.10
C LYS A 553 25.01 -18.81 1.18
N PRO A 554 23.81 -18.20 1.05
CA PRO A 554 23.00 -17.85 2.21
C PRO A 554 22.47 -19.10 2.90
N ASP A 555 22.11 -18.95 4.17
CA ASP A 555 21.38 -19.96 4.92
C ASP A 555 19.88 -19.91 4.56
N LEU A 556 19.36 -18.70 4.31
CA LEU A 556 17.98 -18.45 3.97
C LEU A 556 17.87 -17.49 2.78
N LEU A 557 16.98 -17.80 1.83
CA LEU A 557 16.55 -16.91 0.76
C LEU A 557 15.14 -16.42 1.06
N GLY A 558 14.95 -15.10 1.18
CA GLY A 558 13.64 -14.46 1.30
C GLY A 558 13.21 -13.87 -0.02
N LEU A 559 12.03 -14.24 -0.52
CA LEU A 559 11.42 -13.72 -1.74
C LEU A 559 10.16 -12.94 -1.40
N SER A 560 10.05 -11.72 -1.95
CA SER A 560 8.90 -10.84 -1.77
C SER A 560 8.19 -10.59 -3.10
N ALA A 561 6.84 -10.57 -3.07
CA ALA A 561 5.98 -10.10 -4.16
C ALA A 561 4.75 -9.40 -3.58
N LEU A 562 4.39 -8.24 -4.11
CA LEU A 562 3.18 -7.52 -3.70
C LEU A 562 2.03 -7.67 -4.69
N LEU A 563 2.32 -8.01 -5.94
CA LEU A 563 1.31 -8.16 -6.98
C LEU A 563 1.00 -9.63 -7.24
N THR A 564 -0.27 -9.95 -7.48
CA THR A 564 -0.70 -11.28 -7.92
C THR A 564 -0.03 -11.70 -9.22
N THR A 565 0.31 -10.74 -10.09
CA THR A 565 1.02 -10.98 -11.36
C THR A 565 2.47 -11.40 -11.16
N THR A 566 3.12 -10.96 -10.09
CA THR A 566 4.54 -11.18 -9.84
C THR A 566 4.82 -12.35 -8.90
N MET A 567 3.85 -12.76 -8.08
CA MET A 567 4.02 -13.95 -7.22
C MET A 567 4.38 -15.22 -8.03
N SER A 568 3.92 -15.32 -9.27
CA SER A 568 4.24 -16.45 -10.18
C SER A 568 5.72 -16.50 -10.62
N GLU A 569 6.54 -15.52 -10.27
CA GLU A 569 8.00 -15.59 -10.47
C GLU A 569 8.70 -16.41 -9.36
N MET A 570 8.08 -16.56 -8.18
CA MET A 570 8.67 -17.33 -7.07
C MET A 570 8.90 -18.81 -7.42
N PRO A 571 7.93 -19.57 -7.99
CA PRO A 571 8.18 -20.94 -8.41
C PRO A 571 9.30 -21.06 -9.44
N LYS A 572 9.45 -20.11 -10.37
CA LYS A 572 10.55 -20.10 -11.36
C LYS A 572 11.94 -19.99 -10.71
N VAL A 573 12.04 -19.25 -9.59
CA VAL A 573 13.27 -19.19 -8.80
C VAL A 573 13.57 -20.55 -8.18
N ILE A 574 12.58 -21.19 -7.57
CA ILE A 574 12.71 -22.49 -6.92
C ILE A 574 13.11 -23.57 -7.95
N GLU A 575 12.40 -23.67 -9.06
CA GLU A 575 12.73 -24.59 -10.18
C GLU A 575 14.14 -24.37 -10.70
N SER A 576 14.57 -23.11 -10.83
CA SER A 576 15.91 -22.79 -11.31
C SER A 576 17.00 -23.16 -10.28
N LEU A 577 16.72 -23.08 -8.97
CA LEU A 577 17.58 -23.56 -7.91
C LEU A 577 17.68 -25.10 -7.93
N GLU A 578 16.59 -25.80 -8.15
CA GLU A 578 16.53 -27.26 -8.32
C GLU A 578 17.35 -27.71 -9.52
N ALA A 579 17.14 -27.08 -10.68
CA ALA A 579 17.87 -27.38 -11.91
C ALA A 579 19.40 -27.23 -11.76
N ARG A 580 19.85 -26.39 -10.82
CA ARG A 580 21.29 -26.18 -10.52
C ARG A 580 21.78 -26.96 -9.29
N GLY A 581 20.92 -27.77 -8.67
CA GLY A 581 21.26 -28.55 -7.47
C GLY A 581 21.48 -27.69 -6.19
N LEU A 582 20.94 -26.47 -6.18
CA LEU A 582 21.10 -25.52 -5.07
C LEU A 582 19.93 -25.53 -4.11
N ARG A 583 18.75 -26.10 -4.47
CA ARG A 583 17.53 -26.07 -3.64
C ARG A 583 17.75 -26.56 -2.19
N ASN A 584 18.48 -27.64 -2.03
CA ASN A 584 18.75 -28.25 -0.72
C ASN A 584 19.88 -27.56 0.07
N THR A 585 20.51 -26.53 -0.49
CA THR A 585 21.60 -25.79 0.19
C THR A 585 21.12 -24.52 0.88
N VAL A 586 19.87 -24.12 0.64
CA VAL A 586 19.28 -22.88 1.14
C VAL A 586 17.82 -23.12 1.54
N LYS A 587 17.40 -22.59 2.68
CA LYS A 587 15.99 -22.51 3.04
C LYS A 587 15.32 -21.36 2.29
N ILE A 588 14.04 -21.51 1.94
CA ILE A 588 13.31 -20.49 1.17
C ILE A 588 12.07 -20.03 1.94
N MET A 589 12.03 -18.75 2.25
CA MET A 589 10.91 -18.07 2.86
C MET A 589 10.25 -17.14 1.84
N VAL A 590 8.94 -17.16 1.75
CA VAL A 590 8.16 -16.29 0.84
C VAL A 590 7.19 -15.43 1.62
N GLY A 591 6.90 -14.23 1.09
CA GLY A 591 5.94 -13.29 1.69
C GLY A 591 5.50 -12.20 0.72
N GLY A 592 4.49 -11.45 1.15
CA GLY A 592 3.85 -10.37 0.40
C GLY A 592 2.35 -10.53 0.36
N ALA A 593 1.60 -9.44 0.10
CA ALA A 593 0.15 -9.40 0.26
C ALA A 593 -0.64 -10.51 -0.48
N PRO A 594 -0.32 -10.91 -1.73
CA PRO A 594 -1.06 -11.96 -2.42
C PRO A 594 -0.59 -13.38 -2.06
N VAL A 595 0.54 -13.50 -1.33
CA VAL A 595 1.13 -14.81 -0.96
C VAL A 595 0.41 -15.37 0.26
N ASN A 596 0.21 -16.68 0.29
CA ASN A 596 -0.37 -17.39 1.43
C ASN A 596 0.34 -18.74 1.66
N GLY A 597 0.01 -19.41 2.77
CA GLY A 597 0.63 -20.69 3.13
C GLY A 597 0.40 -21.78 2.09
N ARG A 598 -0.80 -21.87 1.51
CA ARG A 598 -1.11 -22.84 0.44
C ARG A 598 -0.20 -22.66 -0.77
N PHE A 599 -0.07 -21.42 -1.25
CA PHE A 599 0.82 -21.12 -2.36
C PHE A 599 2.28 -21.46 -2.05
N ALA A 600 2.75 -21.14 -0.83
CA ALA A 600 4.10 -21.50 -0.39
C ALA A 600 4.35 -23.01 -0.44
N ASP A 601 3.38 -23.80 0.06
CA ASP A 601 3.43 -25.27 0.02
C ASP A 601 3.43 -25.81 -1.42
N GLU A 602 2.56 -25.26 -2.29
CA GLU A 602 2.44 -25.68 -3.69
C GLU A 602 3.71 -25.43 -4.51
N ILE A 603 4.40 -24.32 -4.26
CA ILE A 603 5.66 -23.98 -4.95
C ILE A 603 6.90 -24.63 -4.32
N GLY A 604 6.76 -25.33 -3.20
CA GLY A 604 7.87 -26.00 -2.49
C GLY A 604 8.78 -25.03 -1.72
N ALA A 605 8.27 -23.90 -1.22
CA ALA A 605 8.99 -23.07 -0.27
C ALA A 605 9.06 -23.73 1.11
N ASP A 606 10.05 -23.35 1.95
CA ASP A 606 10.20 -23.90 3.30
C ASP A 606 9.31 -23.18 4.32
N GLY A 607 8.72 -22.03 3.97
CA GLY A 607 7.75 -21.34 4.80
C GLY A 607 7.24 -20.04 4.22
N TYR A 608 6.12 -19.59 4.81
CA TYR A 608 5.42 -18.34 4.49
C TYR A 608 5.34 -17.46 5.73
N ALA A 609 5.54 -16.17 5.54
CA ALA A 609 5.34 -15.17 6.58
C ALA A 609 4.35 -14.09 6.10
N PRO A 610 3.23 -13.87 6.79
CA PRO A 610 2.22 -12.88 6.43
C PRO A 610 2.68 -11.44 6.72
N ASP A 611 3.59 -11.26 7.67
CA ASP A 611 4.13 -9.95 8.04
C ASP A 611 5.60 -10.04 8.49
N ALA A 612 6.20 -8.87 8.76
CA ALA A 612 7.62 -8.80 9.09
C ALA A 612 7.95 -9.38 10.48
N GLY A 613 6.99 -9.38 11.41
CA GLY A 613 7.16 -10.01 12.72
C GLY A 613 7.20 -11.54 12.61
N GLU A 614 6.23 -12.13 11.91
CA GLU A 614 6.18 -13.56 11.63
C GLU A 614 7.38 -14.02 10.79
N ALA A 615 7.92 -13.14 9.90
CA ALA A 615 9.12 -13.44 9.14
C ALA A 615 10.35 -13.64 10.04
N VAL A 616 10.47 -12.89 11.14
CA VAL A 616 11.55 -13.07 12.13
C VAL A 616 11.44 -14.43 12.82
N ASP A 617 10.25 -14.81 13.25
CA ASP A 617 10.02 -16.08 13.92
C ASP A 617 10.26 -17.26 12.98
N LEU A 618 9.75 -17.15 11.75
CA LEU A 618 9.97 -18.16 10.72
C LEU A 618 11.47 -18.32 10.41
N ALA A 619 12.21 -17.22 10.25
CA ALA A 619 13.66 -17.27 10.01
C ALA A 619 14.40 -17.95 11.15
N LYS A 620 14.10 -17.61 12.42
CA LYS A 620 14.69 -18.28 13.60
C LYS A 620 14.40 -19.79 13.57
N LYS A 621 13.13 -20.18 13.33
CA LYS A 621 12.73 -21.59 13.24
C LYS A 621 13.45 -22.33 12.12
N LEU A 622 13.52 -21.77 10.91
CA LEU A 622 14.19 -22.40 9.76
C LEU A 622 15.71 -22.56 9.97
N MET A 623 16.32 -21.75 10.85
CA MET A 623 17.71 -21.89 11.23
C MET A 623 17.92 -23.02 12.26
N GLU A 624 16.97 -23.24 13.18
CA GLU A 624 17.00 -24.36 14.15
C GLU A 624 16.82 -25.71 13.47
N ASP A 625 16.03 -25.77 12.38
CA ASP A 625 15.73 -27.01 11.63
C ASP A 625 16.83 -27.36 10.60
N ARG A 626 18.00 -26.75 10.65
CA ARG A 626 19.13 -26.96 9.76
C ARG A 626 20.24 -27.75 10.45
#